data_511b6d315a91430dadb55429f0b0c860
#
_entry.id   511b6d315a91430dadb55429f0b0c860
#
_cell.length_a   1.000
_cell.length_b   1.000
_cell.length_c   1.000
_cell.angle_alpha   90.00
_cell.angle_beta   90.00
_cell.angle_gamma   90.00
#
_symmetry.space_group_name_H-M   'P 1'
#
loop_
_entity.id
_entity.type
_entity.pdbx_description
1 polymer ?
#
loop_
_entity_poly.entity_id
_entity_poly.type
_entity_poly.pdbx_seq_one_letter_code
_entity_poly.pdbx_strand_id
1 'polypeptide(L)'
;PLALNADNDLLPTASVPARLRPVWFGIESETADVRAADVHTGTEGTTFTLVDKDYGSFAVSIPTAGLHTVYDALAAYAAATRLGLDPARCAAALSRYQTTGMRQHIVEKGGITFIEDCYNASPDSMKAALSVLKALPNARKIALLGDMLELGDASENGHRETGEWAADAGVSLLIAYGPNSAAMAEAAKNRGIATVHCQTAAEVLQYLQQSVRPGDAVLAKASHAMKLDEILADFYAALPQA
;
A
#
# COMPACT_ATOMS: atom_id res chain seq x y z
N PRO A 1 -16.52 3.43 21.30
CA PRO A 1 -16.78 2.57 20.15
C PRO A 1 -15.54 1.76 19.79
N LEU A 2 -15.71 0.57 19.26
CA LEU A 2 -14.66 -0.31 18.79
C LEU A 2 -15.07 -0.80 17.40
N ALA A 3 -14.26 -0.53 16.37
CA ALA A 3 -14.43 -1.05 15.02
C ALA A 3 -13.38 -2.13 14.78
N LEU A 4 -13.79 -3.29 14.30
CA LEU A 4 -12.92 -4.45 14.08
C LEU A 4 -13.04 -4.96 12.65
N ASN A 5 -11.91 -5.31 12.05
CA ASN A 5 -11.87 -5.91 10.73
C ASN A 5 -12.30 -7.39 10.82
N ALA A 6 -13.41 -7.73 10.18
CA ALA A 6 -13.96 -9.08 10.15
C ALA A 6 -13.20 -10.04 9.23
N ASP A 7 -12.42 -9.49 8.28
CA ASP A 7 -11.62 -10.27 7.33
C ASP A 7 -10.20 -10.54 7.85
N ASN A 8 -9.89 -10.09 9.08
CA ASN A 8 -8.60 -10.36 9.71
C ASN A 8 -8.60 -11.75 10.35
N ASP A 9 -7.50 -12.50 10.22
CA ASP A 9 -7.39 -13.89 10.69
C ASP A 9 -7.48 -14.03 12.22
N LEU A 10 -7.07 -13.02 12.95
CA LEU A 10 -6.95 -13.07 14.41
C LEU A 10 -8.10 -12.35 15.14
N LEU A 11 -8.54 -11.19 14.63
CA LEU A 11 -9.53 -10.37 15.32
C LEU A 11 -10.86 -11.08 15.56
N PRO A 12 -11.43 -11.89 14.64
CA PRO A 12 -12.65 -12.64 14.89
C PRO A 12 -12.52 -13.68 16.00
N THR A 13 -11.30 -14.15 16.31
CA THR A 13 -11.03 -15.10 17.39
C THR A 13 -10.75 -14.44 18.73
N ALA A 14 -10.59 -13.11 18.74
CA ALA A 14 -10.25 -12.37 19.95
C ALA A 14 -11.45 -12.27 20.90
N SER A 15 -11.18 -12.44 22.20
CA SER A 15 -12.19 -12.24 23.24
C SER A 15 -12.44 -10.74 23.44
N VAL A 16 -13.55 -10.25 22.91
CA VAL A 16 -13.97 -8.85 23.08
C VAL A 16 -14.92 -8.73 24.25
N PRO A 17 -14.63 -7.88 25.26
CA PRO A 17 -15.55 -7.64 26.36
C PRO A 17 -16.93 -7.16 25.89
N ALA A 18 -18.02 -7.79 26.31
CA ALA A 18 -19.39 -7.50 25.86
C ALA A 18 -19.80 -6.02 26.01
N ARG A 19 -19.21 -5.29 26.98
CA ARG A 19 -19.47 -3.86 27.17
C ARG A 19 -19.00 -2.96 26.01
N LEU A 20 -18.07 -3.43 25.17
CA LEU A 20 -17.50 -2.62 24.09
C LEU A 20 -18.38 -2.55 22.85
N ARG A 21 -19.28 -3.54 22.65
CA ARG A 21 -20.20 -3.61 21.50
C ARG A 21 -19.47 -3.28 20.19
N PRO A 22 -18.57 -4.13 19.72
CA PRO A 22 -17.80 -3.88 18.51
C PRO A 22 -18.71 -3.77 17.30
N VAL A 23 -18.28 -2.97 16.32
CA VAL A 23 -18.80 -2.95 14.97
C VAL A 23 -17.80 -3.68 14.08
N TRP A 24 -18.26 -4.68 13.40
CA TRP A 24 -17.45 -5.43 12.47
C TRP A 24 -17.55 -4.83 11.06
N PHE A 25 -16.41 -4.63 10.43
CA PHE A 25 -16.37 -4.17 9.03
C PHE A 25 -15.53 -5.12 8.19
N GLY A 26 -15.83 -5.21 6.88
CA GLY A 26 -15.10 -6.08 5.97
C GLY A 26 -15.51 -5.93 4.52
N ILE A 27 -14.76 -6.57 3.64
CA ILE A 27 -15.05 -6.69 2.21
C ILE A 27 -15.57 -8.11 1.92
N GLU A 28 -14.89 -9.13 2.47
CA GLU A 28 -15.15 -10.55 2.21
C GLU A 28 -16.20 -11.12 3.16
N SER A 29 -16.21 -10.70 4.41
CA SER A 29 -17.14 -11.21 5.42
C SER A 29 -18.58 -10.77 5.18
N GLU A 30 -19.44 -11.73 4.83
CA GLU A 30 -20.87 -11.49 4.63
C GLU A 30 -21.62 -11.15 5.93
N THR A 31 -21.04 -11.43 7.08
CA THR A 31 -21.63 -11.19 8.39
C THR A 31 -21.23 -9.85 9.02
N ALA A 32 -20.28 -9.13 8.42
CA ALA A 32 -19.85 -7.83 8.91
C ALA A 32 -21.02 -6.81 8.96
N ASP A 33 -21.00 -5.91 9.95
CA ASP A 33 -22.03 -4.89 10.12
C ASP A 33 -21.94 -3.79 9.06
N VAL A 34 -20.71 -3.45 8.66
CA VAL A 34 -20.41 -2.49 7.60
C VAL A 34 -19.54 -3.17 6.54
N ARG A 35 -20.01 -3.18 5.29
CA ARG A 35 -19.35 -3.91 4.20
C ARG A 35 -19.06 -3.01 3.01
N ALA A 36 -18.05 -3.38 2.23
CA ALA A 36 -17.92 -2.88 0.87
C ALA A 36 -18.33 -3.99 -0.13
N ALA A 37 -19.21 -3.64 -1.04
CA ALA A 37 -19.60 -4.46 -2.19
C ALA A 37 -19.24 -3.75 -3.50
N ASP A 38 -19.16 -4.49 -4.60
CA ASP A 38 -18.89 -3.95 -5.94
C ASP A 38 -17.64 -3.06 -5.97
N VAL A 39 -16.54 -3.56 -5.39
CA VAL A 39 -15.29 -2.80 -5.27
C VAL A 39 -14.57 -2.77 -6.62
N HIS A 40 -14.34 -1.57 -7.13
CA HIS A 40 -13.55 -1.31 -8.34
C HIS A 40 -12.39 -0.39 -8.00
N THR A 41 -11.17 -0.87 -8.18
CA THR A 41 -9.95 -0.08 -7.94
C THR A 41 -9.24 0.20 -9.26
N GLY A 42 -8.78 1.44 -9.43
CA GLY A 42 -8.06 1.91 -10.60
C GLY A 42 -7.06 3.00 -10.26
N THR A 43 -6.39 3.55 -11.26
CA THR A 43 -5.39 4.62 -11.08
C THR A 43 -5.99 5.92 -10.55
N GLU A 44 -7.25 6.20 -10.89
CA GLU A 44 -7.98 7.41 -10.47
C GLU A 44 -8.59 7.31 -9.07
N GLY A 45 -8.53 6.11 -8.46
CA GLY A 45 -9.11 5.87 -7.14
C GLY A 45 -9.85 4.55 -7.04
N THR A 46 -10.65 4.42 -5.99
CA THR A 46 -11.44 3.22 -5.71
C THR A 46 -12.90 3.61 -5.50
N THR A 47 -13.82 2.89 -6.16
CA THR A 47 -15.27 3.03 -5.98
C THR A 47 -15.85 1.75 -5.41
N PHE A 48 -16.87 1.86 -4.56
CA PHE A 48 -17.58 0.73 -3.98
C PHE A 48 -18.94 1.13 -3.45
N THR A 49 -19.79 0.13 -3.19
CA THR A 49 -21.02 0.30 -2.44
C THR A 49 -20.74 -0.01 -0.97
N LEU A 50 -20.82 1.00 -0.09
CA LEU A 50 -20.79 0.81 1.36
C LEU A 50 -22.18 0.34 1.78
N VAL A 51 -22.29 -0.81 2.44
CA VAL A 51 -23.52 -1.39 2.96
C VAL A 51 -23.44 -1.45 4.47
N ASP A 52 -24.31 -0.71 5.15
CA ASP A 52 -24.45 -0.70 6.61
C ASP A 52 -25.78 -1.35 6.98
N LYS A 53 -25.77 -2.34 7.89
CA LYS A 53 -26.95 -3.08 8.31
C LYS A 53 -28.04 -2.20 8.91
N ASP A 54 -27.64 -1.13 9.60
CA ASP A 54 -28.55 -0.25 10.34
C ASP A 54 -29.00 0.96 9.49
N TYR A 55 -28.16 1.40 8.51
CA TYR A 55 -28.36 2.68 7.82
C TYR A 55 -28.50 2.54 6.29
N GLY A 56 -28.41 1.35 5.74
CA GLY A 56 -28.59 1.09 4.30
C GLY A 56 -27.31 1.25 3.49
N SER A 57 -27.45 1.59 2.20
CA SER A 57 -26.33 1.56 1.27
C SER A 57 -25.98 2.96 0.75
N PHE A 58 -24.68 3.19 0.54
CA PHE A 58 -24.13 4.46 0.05
C PHE A 58 -23.11 4.17 -1.05
N ALA A 59 -23.20 4.89 -2.17
CA ALA A 59 -22.15 4.87 -3.18
C ALA A 59 -20.96 5.70 -2.67
N VAL A 60 -19.77 5.13 -2.68
CA VAL A 60 -18.53 5.74 -2.20
C VAL A 60 -17.49 5.74 -3.30
N SER A 61 -16.76 6.86 -3.40
CA SER A 61 -15.57 7.00 -4.22
C SER A 61 -14.45 7.58 -3.36
N ILE A 62 -13.29 6.93 -3.33
CA ILE A 62 -12.08 7.42 -2.64
C ILE A 62 -11.01 7.72 -3.69
N PRO A 63 -10.31 8.87 -3.60
CA PRO A 63 -9.31 9.26 -4.60
C PRO A 63 -7.95 8.55 -4.39
N THR A 64 -7.97 7.29 -3.98
CA THR A 64 -6.78 6.45 -3.75
C THR A 64 -7.03 5.04 -4.24
N ALA A 65 -5.99 4.42 -4.79
CA ALA A 65 -6.04 3.06 -5.32
C ALA A 65 -5.77 2.02 -4.22
N GLY A 66 -6.39 0.85 -4.34
CA GLY A 66 -6.07 -0.34 -3.57
C GLY A 66 -7.10 -0.73 -2.51
N LEU A 67 -7.25 -2.04 -2.29
CA LEU A 67 -8.23 -2.61 -1.34
C LEU A 67 -8.02 -2.18 0.11
N HIS A 68 -6.77 -1.93 0.52
CA HIS A 68 -6.48 -1.47 1.88
C HIS A 68 -7.13 -0.11 2.18
N THR A 69 -7.27 0.79 1.19
CA THR A 69 -7.96 2.07 1.38
C THR A 69 -9.46 1.89 1.60
N VAL A 70 -10.04 0.80 1.07
CA VAL A 70 -11.44 0.43 1.36
C VAL A 70 -11.58 0.04 2.83
N TYR A 71 -10.68 -0.80 3.36
CA TYR A 71 -10.69 -1.17 4.78
C TYR A 71 -10.56 0.06 5.69
N ASP A 72 -9.66 0.99 5.36
CA ASP A 72 -9.49 2.24 6.11
C ASP A 72 -10.76 3.10 6.08
N ALA A 73 -11.41 3.19 4.93
CA ALA A 73 -12.67 3.90 4.76
C ALA A 73 -13.81 3.26 5.57
N LEU A 74 -13.94 1.93 5.53
CA LEU A 74 -14.93 1.20 6.33
C LEU A 74 -14.70 1.38 7.82
N ALA A 75 -13.44 1.32 8.27
CA ALA A 75 -13.06 1.54 9.67
C ALA A 75 -13.42 2.97 10.11
N ALA A 76 -13.06 3.97 9.30
CA ALA A 76 -13.37 5.37 9.60
C ALA A 76 -14.88 5.63 9.64
N TYR A 77 -15.65 5.12 8.68
CA TYR A 77 -17.10 5.21 8.65
C TYR A 77 -17.73 4.53 9.88
N ALA A 78 -17.34 3.28 10.16
CA ALA A 78 -17.85 2.52 11.30
C ALA A 78 -17.59 3.25 12.64
N ALA A 79 -16.39 3.78 12.82
CA ALA A 79 -16.06 4.54 14.02
C ALA A 79 -16.88 5.84 14.13
N ALA A 80 -17.00 6.59 13.04
CA ALA A 80 -17.73 7.87 13.01
C ALA A 80 -19.22 7.71 13.29
N THR A 81 -19.88 6.73 12.67
CA THR A 81 -21.31 6.46 12.88
C THR A 81 -21.61 5.97 14.29
N ARG A 82 -20.70 5.20 14.91
CA ARG A 82 -20.83 4.80 16.32
C ARG A 82 -20.57 5.94 17.31
N LEU A 83 -19.94 7.02 16.87
CA LEU A 83 -19.86 8.27 17.63
C LEU A 83 -21.10 9.17 17.44
N GLY A 84 -22.08 8.73 16.67
CA GLY A 84 -23.35 9.44 16.43
C GLY A 84 -23.32 10.44 15.28
N LEU A 85 -22.29 10.37 14.40
CA LEU A 85 -22.28 11.21 13.21
C LEU A 85 -23.25 10.66 12.16
N ASP A 86 -23.80 11.57 11.34
CA ASP A 86 -24.74 11.23 10.28
C ASP A 86 -24.11 10.30 9.22
N PRO A 87 -24.71 9.11 8.96
CA PRO A 87 -24.11 8.10 8.08
C PRO A 87 -23.93 8.58 6.65
N ALA A 88 -24.90 9.30 6.09
CA ALA A 88 -24.81 9.79 4.72
C ALA A 88 -23.69 10.84 4.58
N ARG A 89 -23.53 11.70 5.57
CA ARG A 89 -22.43 12.68 5.60
C ARG A 89 -21.07 11.99 5.78
N CYS A 90 -21.01 10.93 6.60
CA CYS A 90 -19.77 10.14 6.75
C CYS A 90 -19.36 9.50 5.43
N ALA A 91 -20.28 8.83 4.74
CA ALA A 91 -20.01 8.19 3.45
C ALA A 91 -19.57 9.22 2.40
N ALA A 92 -20.27 10.36 2.29
CA ALA A 92 -19.91 11.44 1.37
C ALA A 92 -18.56 12.08 1.69
N ALA A 93 -18.14 12.09 2.95
CA ALA A 93 -16.86 12.69 3.35
C ALA A 93 -15.65 11.88 2.88
N LEU A 94 -15.79 10.57 2.67
CA LEU A 94 -14.72 9.71 2.20
C LEU A 94 -14.14 10.15 0.84
N SER A 95 -14.96 10.74 -0.03
CA SER A 95 -14.52 11.28 -1.32
C SER A 95 -13.54 12.46 -1.22
N ARG A 96 -13.46 13.10 -0.04
CA ARG A 96 -12.57 14.22 0.22
C ARG A 96 -11.25 13.79 0.89
N TYR A 97 -11.04 12.48 1.02
CA TYR A 97 -9.78 11.98 1.54
C TYR A 97 -8.62 12.48 0.68
N GLN A 98 -7.55 12.86 1.33
CA GLN A 98 -6.28 13.20 0.68
C GLN A 98 -5.18 12.43 1.39
N THR A 99 -4.31 11.81 0.60
CA THR A 99 -3.11 11.18 1.15
C THR A 99 -2.23 12.25 1.80
N THR A 100 -1.73 11.98 2.99
CA THR A 100 -0.81 12.87 3.68
C THR A 100 0.61 12.34 3.58
N GLY A 101 1.55 13.23 3.23
CA GLY A 101 2.95 12.87 3.11
C GLY A 101 3.21 11.85 2.00
N MET A 102 4.25 11.05 2.18
CA MET A 102 4.72 10.04 1.22
C MET A 102 4.00 8.69 1.40
N ARG A 103 2.67 8.70 1.35
CA ARG A 103 1.84 7.48 1.42
C ARG A 103 1.10 7.30 0.13
N GLN A 104 1.53 6.32 -0.69
CA GLN A 104 0.94 5.99 -1.99
C GLN A 104 0.68 7.21 -2.88
N HIS A 105 1.60 8.16 -2.87
CA HIS A 105 1.52 9.34 -3.70
C HIS A 105 1.97 8.98 -5.12
N ILE A 106 1.05 9.00 -6.07
CA ILE A 106 1.35 8.71 -7.49
C ILE A 106 1.68 10.03 -8.18
N VAL A 107 2.89 10.12 -8.74
CA VAL A 107 3.38 11.30 -9.44
C VAL A 107 4.05 10.94 -10.75
N GLU A 108 3.93 11.85 -11.73
CA GLU A 108 4.67 11.78 -13.00
C GLU A 108 5.88 12.69 -12.95
N LYS A 109 7.08 12.14 -13.22
CA LYS A 109 8.34 12.88 -13.29
C LYS A 109 9.16 12.38 -14.48
N GLY A 110 9.47 13.28 -15.43
CA GLY A 110 10.28 12.91 -16.59
C GLY A 110 9.68 11.78 -17.44
N GLY A 111 8.35 11.67 -17.52
CA GLY A 111 7.65 10.60 -18.23
C GLY A 111 7.68 9.24 -17.51
N ILE A 112 8.00 9.23 -16.22
CA ILE A 112 8.04 8.04 -15.36
C ILE A 112 6.95 8.18 -14.31
N THR A 113 6.16 7.12 -14.10
CA THR A 113 5.14 7.07 -13.04
C THR A 113 5.78 6.57 -11.74
N PHE A 114 5.81 7.38 -10.70
CA PHE A 114 6.29 6.96 -9.36
C PHE A 114 5.12 6.74 -8.41
N ILE A 115 5.22 5.68 -7.61
CA ILE A 115 4.42 5.46 -6.40
C ILE A 115 5.37 5.73 -5.23
N GLU A 116 5.24 6.90 -4.61
CA GLU A 116 6.01 7.29 -3.43
C GLU A 116 5.28 6.80 -2.18
N ASP A 117 5.81 5.77 -1.52
CA ASP A 117 5.26 5.18 -0.30
C ASP A 117 6.35 4.98 0.76
N CYS A 118 7.09 6.05 1.03
CA CYS A 118 8.34 6.03 1.82
C CYS A 118 8.15 6.35 3.31
N TYR A 119 6.91 6.46 3.81
CA TYR A 119 6.67 6.83 5.21
C TYR A 119 6.92 5.68 6.18
N ASN A 120 6.49 4.46 5.85
CA ASN A 120 6.72 3.26 6.64
C ASN A 120 6.55 2.00 5.80
N ALA A 121 7.08 0.87 6.30
CA ALA A 121 6.98 -0.41 5.64
C ALA A 121 6.72 -1.56 6.63
N SER A 122 5.79 -2.42 6.26
CA SER A 122 5.49 -3.70 6.89
C SER A 122 5.13 -4.71 5.80
N PRO A 123 5.15 -6.03 6.05
CA PRO A 123 4.80 -7.03 5.03
C PRO A 123 3.47 -6.75 4.35
N ASP A 124 2.40 -6.49 5.12
CA ASP A 124 1.07 -6.19 4.56
C ASP A 124 1.07 -4.94 3.69
N SER A 125 1.77 -3.88 4.14
CA SER A 125 1.85 -2.64 3.38
C SER A 125 2.72 -2.77 2.12
N MET A 126 3.75 -3.62 2.12
CA MET A 126 4.54 -3.98 0.94
C MET A 126 3.67 -4.71 -0.09
N LYS A 127 2.92 -5.71 0.36
CA LYS A 127 1.98 -6.47 -0.49
C LYS A 127 0.93 -5.55 -1.12
N ALA A 128 0.35 -4.65 -0.31
CA ALA A 128 -0.62 -3.67 -0.79
C ALA A 128 -0.02 -2.73 -1.85
N ALA A 129 1.16 -2.17 -1.61
CA ALA A 129 1.83 -1.27 -2.56
C ALA A 129 2.22 -1.99 -3.87
N LEU A 130 2.69 -3.23 -3.80
CA LEU A 130 2.97 -4.07 -4.96
C LEU A 130 1.70 -4.36 -5.78
N SER A 131 0.55 -4.53 -5.13
CA SER A 131 -0.73 -4.70 -5.83
C SER A 131 -1.14 -3.44 -6.61
N VAL A 132 -0.86 -2.25 -6.07
CA VAL A 132 -1.07 -0.97 -6.77
C VAL A 132 -0.14 -0.87 -7.98
N LEU A 133 1.15 -1.19 -7.81
CA LEU A 133 2.12 -1.22 -8.92
C LEU A 133 1.67 -2.18 -10.02
N LYS A 134 1.17 -3.37 -9.64
CA LYS A 134 0.64 -4.37 -10.58
C LYS A 134 -0.48 -3.81 -11.44
N ALA A 135 -1.38 -3.02 -10.86
CA ALA A 135 -2.55 -2.46 -11.53
C ALA A 135 -2.21 -1.31 -12.50
N LEU A 136 -1.03 -0.71 -12.40
CA LEU A 136 -0.62 0.35 -13.34
C LEU A 136 -0.47 -0.19 -14.76
N PRO A 137 -0.85 0.58 -15.79
CA PRO A 137 -0.82 0.15 -17.19
C PRO A 137 0.59 0.07 -17.80
N ASN A 138 1.61 0.59 -17.11
CA ASN A 138 2.99 0.61 -17.56
C ASN A 138 3.51 -0.80 -17.87
N ALA A 139 4.13 -0.97 -19.03
CA ALA A 139 4.64 -2.26 -19.48
C ALA A 139 5.83 -2.76 -18.62
N ARG A 140 6.64 -1.85 -18.11
CA ARG A 140 7.79 -2.17 -17.27
C ARG A 140 7.58 -1.62 -15.85
N LYS A 141 7.70 -2.51 -14.87
CA LYS A 141 7.51 -2.23 -13.46
C LYS A 141 8.81 -2.43 -12.71
N ILE A 142 9.21 -1.42 -11.97
CA ILE A 142 10.42 -1.42 -11.14
C ILE A 142 10.00 -1.24 -9.69
N ALA A 143 10.60 -2.02 -8.79
CA ALA A 143 10.39 -1.89 -7.37
C ALA A 143 11.71 -1.49 -6.68
N LEU A 144 11.74 -0.32 -6.05
CA LEU A 144 12.76 0.11 -5.11
C LEU A 144 12.21 -0.14 -3.70
N LEU A 145 12.62 -1.24 -3.09
CA LEU A 145 12.12 -1.67 -1.79
C LEU A 145 13.27 -1.72 -0.78
N GLY A 146 13.13 -0.98 0.30
CA GLY A 146 14.11 -0.98 1.38
C GLY A 146 13.66 -1.82 2.57
N ASP A 147 14.50 -1.82 3.60
CA ASP A 147 14.28 -2.56 4.82
C ASP A 147 12.94 -2.20 5.49
N MET A 148 12.26 -3.23 5.97
CA MET A 148 11.19 -3.14 6.94
C MET A 148 11.80 -3.28 8.33
N LEU A 149 11.89 -2.16 9.04
CA LEU A 149 12.40 -2.13 10.41
C LEU A 149 11.31 -2.54 11.41
N GLU A 150 11.70 -2.82 12.63
CA GLU A 150 10.80 -3.14 13.75
C GLU A 150 10.02 -4.46 13.63
N LEU A 151 10.43 -5.37 12.74
CA LEU A 151 9.78 -6.68 12.57
C LEU A 151 10.27 -7.74 13.56
N GLY A 152 11.37 -7.50 14.29
CA GLY A 152 11.96 -8.51 15.20
C GLY A 152 12.26 -9.81 14.46
N ASP A 153 11.87 -10.94 15.06
CA ASP A 153 12.10 -12.28 14.52
C ASP A 153 11.39 -12.55 13.18
N ALA A 154 10.36 -11.76 12.85
CA ALA A 154 9.65 -11.89 11.57
C ALA A 154 10.38 -11.20 10.40
N SER A 155 11.51 -10.53 10.64
CA SER A 155 12.21 -9.70 9.63
C SER A 155 12.62 -10.51 8.41
N GLU A 156 13.33 -11.61 8.58
CA GLU A 156 13.79 -12.44 7.47
C GLU A 156 12.64 -12.97 6.61
N ASN A 157 11.60 -13.51 7.27
CA ASN A 157 10.43 -14.04 6.58
C ASN A 157 9.65 -12.95 5.83
N GLY A 158 9.40 -11.80 6.46
CA GLY A 158 8.67 -10.68 5.82
C GLY A 158 9.40 -10.14 4.60
N HIS A 159 10.74 -10.02 4.66
CA HIS A 159 11.53 -9.60 3.51
C HIS A 159 11.50 -10.66 2.40
N ARG A 160 11.65 -11.94 2.73
CA ARG A 160 11.58 -13.03 1.76
C ARG A 160 10.23 -13.04 1.02
N GLU A 161 9.11 -13.01 1.76
CA GLU A 161 7.77 -12.97 1.18
C GLU A 161 7.57 -11.74 0.27
N THR A 162 8.12 -10.58 0.66
CA THR A 162 8.06 -9.37 -0.19
C THR A 162 8.75 -9.59 -1.52
N GLY A 163 9.88 -10.30 -1.57
CA GLY A 163 10.55 -10.66 -2.81
C GLY A 163 9.71 -11.58 -3.71
N GLU A 164 8.98 -12.53 -3.12
CA GLU A 164 8.05 -13.40 -3.82
C GLU A 164 6.85 -12.61 -4.39
N TRP A 165 6.25 -11.71 -3.59
CA TRP A 165 5.14 -10.85 -4.04
C TRP A 165 5.55 -9.87 -5.13
N ALA A 166 6.81 -9.42 -5.16
CA ALA A 166 7.33 -8.60 -6.26
C ALA A 166 7.27 -9.37 -7.60
N ALA A 167 7.56 -10.69 -7.58
CA ALA A 167 7.39 -11.52 -8.76
C ALA A 167 5.93 -11.65 -9.20
N ASP A 168 5.02 -11.89 -8.25
CA ASP A 168 3.58 -12.00 -8.50
C ASP A 168 2.98 -10.68 -9.02
N ALA A 169 3.60 -9.56 -8.67
CA ALA A 169 3.25 -8.23 -9.18
C ALA A 169 3.78 -7.93 -10.58
N GLY A 170 4.60 -8.80 -11.16
CA GLY A 170 5.19 -8.61 -12.49
C GLY A 170 6.31 -7.59 -12.50
N VAL A 171 7.03 -7.44 -11.39
CA VAL A 171 8.21 -6.57 -11.30
C VAL A 171 9.30 -7.09 -12.23
N SER A 172 9.80 -6.22 -13.11
CA SER A 172 10.87 -6.54 -14.05
C SER A 172 12.27 -6.33 -13.45
N LEU A 173 12.39 -5.37 -12.53
CA LEU A 173 13.63 -5.05 -11.82
C LEU A 173 13.30 -4.74 -10.35
N LEU A 174 13.95 -5.45 -9.43
CA LEU A 174 13.95 -5.14 -8.01
C LEU A 174 15.28 -4.50 -7.61
N ILE A 175 15.22 -3.32 -7.02
CA ILE A 175 16.32 -2.66 -6.31
C ILE A 175 16.04 -2.82 -4.82
N ALA A 176 16.67 -3.79 -4.18
CA ALA A 176 16.54 -4.04 -2.75
C ALA A 176 17.57 -3.18 -2.00
N TYR A 177 17.15 -2.48 -0.93
CA TYR A 177 17.99 -1.52 -0.24
C TYR A 177 18.04 -1.79 1.26
N GLY A 178 19.23 -1.97 1.78
CA GLY A 178 19.52 -2.18 3.20
C GLY A 178 19.91 -3.61 3.55
N PRO A 179 20.50 -3.84 4.73
CA PRO A 179 21.06 -5.13 5.13
C PRO A 179 19.99 -6.23 5.25
N ASN A 180 18.79 -5.93 5.75
CA ASN A 180 17.72 -6.91 5.92
C ASN A 180 17.05 -7.30 4.59
N SER A 181 17.18 -6.46 3.56
CA SER A 181 16.63 -6.70 2.23
C SER A 181 17.36 -7.80 1.44
N ALA A 182 18.41 -8.40 1.99
CA ALA A 182 19.12 -9.53 1.37
C ALA A 182 18.18 -10.72 1.09
N ALA A 183 17.33 -11.09 2.05
CA ALA A 183 16.35 -12.17 1.89
C ALA A 183 15.31 -11.86 0.79
N MET A 184 14.89 -10.60 0.68
CA MET A 184 14.00 -10.13 -0.38
C MET A 184 14.67 -10.25 -1.75
N ALA A 185 15.93 -9.81 -1.86
CA ALA A 185 16.69 -9.88 -3.11
C ALA A 185 16.91 -11.32 -3.57
N GLU A 186 17.23 -12.23 -2.64
CA GLU A 186 17.41 -13.65 -2.95
C GLU A 186 16.10 -14.30 -3.42
N ALA A 187 15.00 -14.07 -2.71
CA ALA A 187 13.70 -14.61 -3.08
C ALA A 187 13.25 -14.13 -4.47
N ALA A 188 13.42 -12.85 -4.77
CA ALA A 188 13.10 -12.28 -6.07
C ALA A 188 13.96 -12.88 -7.20
N LYS A 189 15.26 -13.07 -6.97
CA LYS A 189 16.15 -13.75 -7.93
C LYS A 189 15.70 -15.18 -8.21
N ASN A 190 15.34 -15.94 -7.19
CA ASN A 190 14.85 -17.31 -7.30
C ASN A 190 13.54 -17.39 -8.09
N ARG A 191 12.76 -16.30 -8.14
CA ARG A 191 11.56 -16.14 -8.97
C ARG A 191 11.83 -15.55 -10.35
N GLY A 192 13.11 -15.34 -10.71
CA GLY A 192 13.54 -14.91 -12.05
C GLY A 192 13.49 -13.40 -12.28
N ILE A 193 13.33 -12.57 -11.24
CA ILE A 193 13.37 -11.11 -11.37
C ILE A 193 14.84 -10.65 -11.49
N ALA A 194 15.13 -9.74 -12.42
CA ALA A 194 16.40 -9.00 -12.41
C ALA A 194 16.48 -8.22 -11.09
N THR A 195 17.51 -8.49 -10.29
CA THR A 195 17.58 -7.96 -8.91
C THR A 195 18.98 -7.46 -8.60
N VAL A 196 19.05 -6.29 -7.98
CA VAL A 196 20.26 -5.75 -7.37
C VAL A 196 20.00 -5.54 -5.87
N HIS A 197 21.05 -5.70 -5.07
CA HIS A 197 21.01 -5.46 -3.63
C HIS A 197 22.02 -4.38 -3.27
N CYS A 198 21.52 -3.24 -2.83
CA CYS A 198 22.27 -2.05 -2.49
C CYS A 198 22.41 -1.92 -0.98
N GLN A 199 23.58 -1.49 -0.52
CA GLN A 199 23.85 -1.23 0.89
C GLN A 199 23.85 0.28 1.21
N THR A 200 24.02 1.13 0.20
CA THR A 200 24.13 2.57 0.36
C THR A 200 23.16 3.33 -0.54
N ALA A 201 22.77 4.53 -0.10
CA ALA A 201 21.94 5.44 -0.89
C ALA A 201 22.57 5.79 -2.25
N ALA A 202 23.91 5.93 -2.27
CA ALA A 202 24.65 6.21 -3.50
C ALA A 202 24.52 5.09 -4.54
N GLU A 203 24.58 3.83 -4.11
CA GLU A 203 24.35 2.68 -4.99
C GLU A 203 22.92 2.68 -5.53
N VAL A 204 21.91 2.95 -4.68
CA VAL A 204 20.51 3.05 -5.11
C VAL A 204 20.35 4.12 -6.18
N LEU A 205 20.87 5.33 -5.92
CA LEU A 205 20.80 6.45 -6.87
C LEU A 205 21.46 6.09 -8.21
N GLN A 206 22.63 5.47 -8.16
CA GLN A 206 23.35 5.01 -9.36
C GLN A 206 22.51 4.02 -10.18
N TYR A 207 21.90 3.01 -9.54
CA TYR A 207 21.07 2.04 -10.25
C TYR A 207 19.77 2.65 -10.78
N LEU A 208 19.13 3.58 -10.06
CA LEU A 208 17.99 4.32 -10.58
C LEU A 208 18.35 5.07 -11.87
N GLN A 209 19.46 5.83 -11.86
CA GLN A 209 19.93 6.60 -13.02
C GLN A 209 20.28 5.73 -14.23
N GLN A 210 20.82 4.53 -14.01
CA GLN A 210 21.19 3.60 -15.07
C GLN A 210 20.01 2.83 -15.64
N SER A 211 18.98 2.56 -14.83
CA SER A 211 17.96 1.57 -15.13
C SER A 211 16.60 2.14 -15.45
N VAL A 212 16.21 3.26 -14.83
CA VAL A 212 14.86 3.86 -14.96
C VAL A 212 14.79 4.74 -16.21
N ARG A 213 13.68 4.63 -16.94
CA ARG A 213 13.47 5.32 -18.24
C ARG A 213 12.02 5.81 -18.35
N PRO A 214 11.77 6.82 -19.21
CA PRO A 214 10.40 7.22 -19.54
C PRO A 214 9.54 6.02 -19.97
N GLY A 215 8.31 5.98 -19.47
CA GLY A 215 7.36 4.87 -19.64
C GLY A 215 7.38 3.82 -18.52
N ASP A 216 8.38 3.82 -17.63
CA ASP A 216 8.42 2.92 -16.47
C ASP A 216 7.43 3.34 -15.39
N ALA A 217 6.97 2.35 -14.60
CA ALA A 217 6.36 2.57 -13.28
C ALA A 217 7.35 2.16 -12.19
N VAL A 218 7.57 3.01 -11.21
CA VAL A 218 8.52 2.79 -10.12
C VAL A 218 7.78 2.88 -8.78
N LEU A 219 7.76 1.79 -8.01
CA LEU A 219 7.35 1.82 -6.61
C LEU A 219 8.57 2.05 -5.74
N ALA A 220 8.53 3.06 -4.87
CA ALA A 220 9.53 3.28 -3.83
C ALA A 220 8.91 3.14 -2.46
N LYS A 221 9.36 2.13 -1.68
CA LYS A 221 8.81 1.86 -0.35
C LYS A 221 9.86 1.28 0.60
N ALA A 222 9.93 1.87 1.80
CA ALA A 222 10.77 1.41 2.91
C ALA A 222 10.26 1.96 4.24
N SER A 223 10.84 1.50 5.36
CA SER A 223 10.72 2.19 6.63
C SER A 223 11.29 3.60 6.54
N HIS A 224 10.71 4.56 7.26
CA HIS A 224 11.07 5.99 7.18
C HIS A 224 12.58 6.27 7.41
N ALA A 225 13.18 5.54 8.33
CA ALA A 225 14.61 5.69 8.63
C ALA A 225 15.55 5.34 7.44
N MET A 226 15.03 4.67 6.38
CA MET A 226 15.80 4.37 5.18
C MET A 226 15.93 5.57 4.24
N LYS A 227 15.17 6.65 4.47
CA LYS A 227 15.26 7.94 3.78
C LYS A 227 15.15 7.84 2.24
N LEU A 228 14.25 6.99 1.77
CA LEU A 228 14.03 6.84 0.32
C LEU A 228 13.54 8.13 -0.35
N ASP A 229 12.86 8.98 0.38
CA ASP A 229 12.42 10.30 -0.07
C ASP A 229 13.59 11.22 -0.45
N GLU A 230 14.68 11.20 0.35
CA GLU A 230 15.90 11.96 0.05
C GLU A 230 16.54 11.42 -1.25
N ILE A 231 16.61 10.08 -1.41
CA ILE A 231 17.17 9.44 -2.61
C ILE A 231 16.31 9.77 -3.86
N LEU A 232 14.99 9.75 -3.73
CA LEU A 232 14.10 10.12 -4.83
C LEU A 232 14.23 11.60 -5.19
N ALA A 233 14.39 12.50 -4.21
CA ALA A 233 14.63 13.92 -4.47
C ALA A 233 15.92 14.15 -5.27
N ASP A 234 17.00 13.46 -4.92
CA ASP A 234 18.27 13.52 -5.67
C ASP A 234 18.12 12.96 -7.09
N PHE A 235 17.36 11.86 -7.23
CA PHE A 235 17.07 11.28 -8.53
C PHE A 235 16.26 12.24 -9.41
N TYR A 236 15.21 12.88 -8.87
CA TYR A 236 14.37 13.83 -9.60
C TYR A 236 15.15 15.07 -10.04
N ALA A 237 16.09 15.55 -9.20
CA ALA A 237 16.96 16.67 -9.55
C ALA A 237 17.86 16.37 -10.77
N ALA A 238 18.16 15.11 -11.01
CA ALA A 238 18.98 14.64 -12.12
C ALA A 238 18.18 14.33 -13.40
N LEU A 239 16.82 14.29 -13.32
CA LEU A 239 15.99 14.06 -14.50
C LEU A 239 16.01 15.29 -15.43
N PRO A 240 15.91 15.08 -16.76
CA PRO A 240 15.74 16.18 -17.70
C PRO A 240 14.50 17.00 -17.32
N GLN A 241 14.67 18.33 -17.23
CA GLN A 241 13.54 19.22 -17.07
C GLN A 241 12.73 19.22 -18.39
N ALA A 242 11.43 18.92 -18.28
CA ALA A 242 10.52 18.91 -19.43
C ALA A 242 10.24 20.34 -19.94
#